data_f01889ebcc41b647419fed725556b386
#
_entry.id   f01889ebcc41b647419fed725556b386
#
_cell.length_a   1.000
_cell.length_b   1.000
_cell.length_c   1.000
_cell.angle_alpha   90.00
_cell.angle_beta   90.00
_cell.angle_gamma   90.00
#
_symmetry.space_group_name_H-M   'P 1'
#
loop_
_entity.id
_entity.type
_entity.pdbx_description
1 polymer ?
#
loop_
_entity_poly.entity_id
_entity_poly.type
_entity_poly.pdbx_seq_one_letter_code
_entity_poly.pdbx_strand_id
1 'polypeptide(L)'
;MAASTSLRSSRSAAASDSAKRTRSGASRGWRRPLAVAGSWLLVGALVALAGYEFYRWTGARPSYDAFGWMVWGRQVVLHWSSFNTDGAPSWKPLTFLLTLPYALFGHTQLTLWTATSSAAALASGVFAARSAFRLTGLASRPLLARWPALIAGTFAGVGVLGLRGLPHQMLIATSDPMVVTLCLAALDAHLSRRPRLAFAMLVLAALGRPEVWTFAGAYAVWCWRAVRGSRILVAAGVLLIPAGWFVIPALTSHSWFISGDLALGFRDQIYGNKIVGVFDRFTSLYELPMQLAALGAIVLAVVRRDRTWLALTAAAALWVAIEIAFAYHGWPASQRYLMEPAAVCIVLAGAAVGQLLDFAARGAAAHLLPALLTRQSFGEWVLRAGALSLVAVLALSLAPVVRARVRLWRGEIHHAKIVAVPIDQLEHAVAFAGGPTLIRYCGQPVTFVGFQSTLAWNLDMNVGNVGYKAGREIHSRRPIVFFAPFNGGWLVRPLHTRRRKQLACRRVSIDYQVVGQPTGATAAGLPPALAREVREGVLGPLYVPRRLRPGRPHHVITHRRHRSSHARSRHHVKGHRHAAASRHPNRRGHPHAGHQSRPAHRGAKT
;
A
#
# COMPACT_ATOMS: atom_id res chain seq x y z
N MET A 1 -65.01 -57.61 -18.63
CA MET A 1 -63.65 -57.76 -18.07
C MET A 1 -62.60 -57.16 -18.98
N ALA A 2 -62.72 -55.93 -19.50
CA ALA A 2 -61.76 -55.34 -20.43
C ALA A 2 -61.37 -53.90 -20.10
N ALA A 3 -61.69 -53.39 -18.88
CA ALA A 3 -61.45 -51.99 -18.51
C ALA A 3 -60.33 -51.80 -17.44
N SER A 4 -59.70 -52.85 -16.92
CA SER A 4 -58.70 -52.77 -15.82
C SER A 4 -57.22 -52.85 -16.25
N THR A 5 -56.95 -53.17 -17.52
CA THR A 5 -55.56 -53.35 -18.03
C THR A 5 -54.95 -52.07 -18.61
N SER A 6 -55.74 -51.08 -19.00
CA SER A 6 -55.20 -49.84 -19.60
C SER A 6 -54.68 -48.81 -18.56
N LEU A 7 -55.13 -48.86 -17.30
CA LEU A 7 -54.74 -47.95 -16.22
C LEU A 7 -53.40 -48.32 -15.58
N ARG A 8 -52.87 -49.55 -15.72
CA ARG A 8 -51.56 -49.95 -15.17
C ARG A 8 -50.39 -49.54 -16.07
N SER A 9 -50.58 -49.48 -17.39
CA SER A 9 -49.53 -49.11 -18.33
C SER A 9 -49.20 -47.59 -18.28
N SER A 10 -50.19 -46.74 -18.08
CA SER A 10 -50.06 -45.31 -18.00
C SER A 10 -49.34 -44.84 -16.69
N ARG A 11 -49.53 -45.58 -15.57
CA ARG A 11 -48.80 -45.28 -14.31
C ARG A 11 -47.31 -45.67 -14.35
N SER A 12 -46.95 -46.73 -15.08
CA SER A 12 -45.55 -47.14 -15.23
C SER A 12 -44.75 -46.18 -16.12
N ALA A 13 -45.35 -45.64 -17.18
CA ALA A 13 -44.70 -44.66 -18.05
C ALA A 13 -44.48 -43.30 -17.34
N ALA A 14 -45.46 -42.84 -16.55
CA ALA A 14 -45.36 -41.61 -15.78
C ALA A 14 -44.32 -41.70 -14.65
N ALA A 15 -44.13 -42.86 -14.01
CA ALA A 15 -43.10 -43.08 -12.99
C ALA A 15 -41.69 -43.11 -13.57
N SER A 16 -41.50 -43.68 -14.79
CA SER A 16 -40.19 -43.71 -15.45
C SER A 16 -39.75 -42.32 -15.97
N ASP A 17 -40.68 -41.49 -16.42
CA ASP A 17 -40.39 -40.12 -16.85
C ASP A 17 -40.09 -39.18 -15.67
N SER A 18 -40.77 -39.37 -14.54
CA SER A 18 -40.46 -38.64 -13.30
C SER A 18 -39.09 -39.01 -12.76
N ALA A 19 -38.69 -40.28 -12.79
CA ALA A 19 -37.35 -40.73 -12.36
C ALA A 19 -36.22 -40.27 -13.30
N LYS A 20 -36.49 -40.17 -14.62
CA LYS A 20 -35.55 -39.59 -15.59
C LYS A 20 -35.37 -38.07 -15.41
N ARG A 21 -36.46 -37.34 -15.14
CA ARG A 21 -36.40 -35.89 -14.86
C ARG A 21 -35.66 -35.57 -13.57
N THR A 22 -35.82 -36.34 -12.50
CA THR A 22 -35.11 -36.15 -11.25
C THR A 22 -33.60 -36.47 -11.37
N ARG A 23 -33.20 -37.51 -12.12
CA ARG A 23 -31.80 -37.83 -12.37
C ARG A 23 -31.09 -36.79 -13.26
N SER A 24 -31.73 -36.23 -14.27
CA SER A 24 -31.16 -35.17 -15.12
C SER A 24 -31.05 -33.81 -14.41
N GLY A 25 -31.90 -33.54 -13.42
CA GLY A 25 -31.87 -32.35 -12.58
C GLY A 25 -30.72 -32.37 -11.56
N ALA A 26 -30.42 -33.54 -10.97
CA ALA A 26 -29.36 -33.70 -9.98
C ALA A 26 -27.98 -33.48 -10.59
N SER A 27 -27.70 -34.00 -11.78
CA SER A 27 -26.39 -33.83 -12.44
C SER A 27 -26.10 -32.39 -12.92
N ARG A 28 -27.14 -31.60 -13.23
CA ARG A 28 -27.02 -30.17 -13.55
C ARG A 28 -26.76 -29.30 -12.31
N GLY A 29 -27.21 -29.72 -11.12
CA GLY A 29 -27.06 -28.98 -9.86
C GLY A 29 -25.59 -28.84 -9.42
N TRP A 30 -24.75 -29.86 -9.60
CA TRP A 30 -23.35 -29.87 -9.17
C TRP A 30 -22.38 -29.25 -10.19
N ARG A 31 -22.71 -29.28 -11.50
CA ARG A 31 -21.85 -28.74 -12.56
C ARG A 31 -21.70 -27.21 -12.51
N ARG A 32 -22.74 -26.45 -12.13
CA ARG A 32 -22.69 -24.99 -12.03
C ARG A 32 -21.75 -24.46 -10.94
N PRO A 33 -21.80 -24.95 -9.67
CA PRO A 33 -20.89 -24.47 -8.65
C PRO A 33 -19.42 -24.84 -8.96
N LEU A 34 -19.16 -26.03 -9.56
CA LEU A 34 -17.80 -26.44 -9.97
C LEU A 34 -17.27 -25.56 -11.11
N ALA A 35 -18.08 -25.22 -12.11
CA ALA A 35 -17.69 -24.31 -13.18
C ALA A 35 -17.37 -22.88 -12.66
N VAL A 36 -18.15 -22.39 -11.71
CA VAL A 36 -17.89 -21.10 -11.06
C VAL A 36 -16.62 -21.15 -10.21
N ALA A 37 -16.40 -22.22 -9.45
CA ALA A 37 -15.17 -22.41 -8.69
C ALA A 37 -13.95 -22.49 -9.61
N GLY A 38 -14.04 -23.27 -10.70
CA GLY A 38 -12.99 -23.40 -11.71
C GLY A 38 -12.65 -22.08 -12.38
N SER A 39 -13.65 -21.24 -12.72
CA SER A 39 -13.39 -19.92 -13.29
C SER A 39 -12.68 -18.98 -12.31
N TRP A 40 -12.99 -19.03 -11.02
CA TRP A 40 -12.28 -18.26 -10.01
C TRP A 40 -10.85 -18.74 -9.76
N LEU A 41 -10.62 -20.06 -9.78
CA LEU A 41 -9.28 -20.61 -9.70
C LEU A 41 -8.43 -20.19 -10.91
N LEU A 42 -9.01 -20.21 -12.11
CA LEU A 42 -8.32 -19.74 -13.32
C LEU A 42 -7.97 -18.25 -13.23
N VAL A 43 -8.93 -17.39 -12.85
CA VAL A 43 -8.67 -15.95 -12.66
C VAL A 43 -7.62 -15.73 -11.59
N GLY A 44 -7.68 -16.44 -10.47
CA GLY A 44 -6.67 -16.37 -9.41
C GLY A 44 -5.28 -16.79 -9.90
N ALA A 45 -5.20 -17.89 -10.67
CA ALA A 45 -3.94 -18.35 -11.27
C ALA A 45 -3.36 -17.34 -12.28
N LEU A 46 -4.21 -16.76 -13.14
CA LEU A 46 -3.79 -15.74 -14.11
C LEU A 46 -3.29 -14.46 -13.41
N VAL A 47 -3.96 -14.02 -12.37
CA VAL A 47 -3.54 -12.85 -11.58
C VAL A 47 -2.24 -13.13 -10.82
N ALA A 48 -2.10 -14.33 -10.24
CA ALA A 48 -0.86 -14.74 -9.57
C ALA A 48 0.32 -14.82 -10.56
N LEU A 49 0.09 -15.40 -11.74
CA LEU A 49 1.09 -15.45 -12.82
C LEU A 49 1.46 -14.03 -13.29
N ALA A 50 0.48 -13.17 -13.52
CA ALA A 50 0.72 -11.78 -13.92
C ALA A 50 1.51 -11.02 -12.84
N GLY A 51 1.22 -11.23 -11.55
CA GLY A 51 1.97 -10.66 -10.43
C GLY A 51 3.41 -11.16 -10.37
N TYR A 52 3.62 -12.43 -10.63
CA TYR A 52 4.97 -13.04 -10.70
C TYR A 52 5.78 -12.51 -11.89
N GLU A 53 5.18 -12.45 -13.09
CA GLU A 53 5.86 -11.90 -14.28
C GLU A 53 6.12 -10.39 -14.14
N PHE A 54 5.21 -9.65 -13.51
CA PHE A 54 5.44 -8.25 -13.18
C PHE A 54 6.65 -8.08 -12.24
N TYR A 55 6.76 -8.89 -11.20
CA TYR A 55 7.93 -8.93 -10.31
C TYR A 55 9.22 -9.22 -11.09
N ARG A 56 9.21 -10.24 -11.95
CA ARG A 56 10.38 -10.59 -12.78
C ARG A 56 10.79 -9.45 -13.71
N TRP A 57 9.82 -8.84 -14.35
CA TRP A 57 10.07 -7.74 -15.31
C TRP A 57 10.61 -6.48 -14.63
N THR A 58 10.08 -6.12 -13.47
CA THR A 58 10.47 -4.90 -12.76
C THR A 58 11.76 -5.05 -11.97
N GLY A 59 12.09 -6.26 -11.54
CA GLY A 59 13.18 -6.50 -10.59
C GLY A 59 12.96 -5.82 -9.25
N ALA A 60 11.70 -5.52 -8.89
CA ALA A 60 11.35 -4.83 -7.67
C ALA A 60 11.80 -5.59 -6.41
N ARG A 61 12.22 -4.86 -5.39
CA ARG A 61 12.60 -5.43 -4.09
C ARG A 61 11.71 -4.88 -2.99
N PRO A 62 11.36 -5.71 -2.00
CA PRO A 62 10.57 -5.26 -0.87
C PRO A 62 11.21 -4.10 -0.14
N SER A 63 10.35 -3.31 0.52
CA SER A 63 10.79 -2.27 1.44
C SER A 63 11.22 -2.86 2.79
N TYR A 64 11.71 -1.98 3.64
CA TYR A 64 12.00 -2.21 5.03
C TYR A 64 10.91 -2.99 5.80
N ASP A 65 9.63 -2.57 5.66
CA ASP A 65 8.51 -3.21 6.35
C ASP A 65 8.34 -4.67 5.92
N ALA A 66 8.35 -4.90 4.63
CA ALA A 66 8.14 -6.24 4.06
C ALA A 66 9.24 -7.22 4.44
N PHE A 67 10.50 -6.79 4.45
CA PHE A 67 11.60 -7.61 4.95
C PHE A 67 11.42 -7.99 6.42
N GLY A 68 10.97 -7.04 7.25
CA GLY A 68 10.72 -7.32 8.66
C GLY A 68 9.60 -8.34 8.89
N TRP A 69 8.51 -8.26 8.12
CA TRP A 69 7.44 -9.28 8.20
C TRP A 69 7.94 -10.67 7.77
N MET A 70 8.77 -10.75 6.75
CA MET A 70 9.40 -12.01 6.34
C MET A 70 10.35 -12.56 7.40
N VAL A 71 11.14 -11.70 8.07
CA VAL A 71 11.98 -12.08 9.21
C VAL A 71 11.12 -12.69 10.32
N TRP A 72 10.01 -12.08 10.68
CA TRP A 72 9.10 -12.62 11.69
C TRP A 72 8.55 -14.00 11.31
N GLY A 73 8.16 -14.21 10.06
CA GLY A 73 7.73 -15.51 9.57
C GLY A 73 8.80 -16.57 9.75
N ARG A 74 10.07 -16.27 9.43
CA ARG A 74 11.21 -17.18 9.62
C ARG A 74 11.52 -17.43 11.08
N GLN A 75 11.42 -16.44 11.95
CA GLN A 75 11.65 -16.63 13.38
C GLN A 75 10.72 -17.69 13.97
N VAL A 76 9.44 -17.65 13.59
CA VAL A 76 8.45 -18.63 14.08
C VAL A 76 8.66 -20.01 13.45
N VAL A 77 8.82 -20.08 12.14
CA VAL A 77 8.85 -21.35 11.40
C VAL A 77 10.20 -22.06 11.54
N LEU A 78 11.30 -21.31 11.48
CA LEU A 78 12.65 -21.87 11.49
C LEU A 78 13.33 -21.78 12.86
N HIS A 79 12.67 -21.21 13.85
CA HIS A 79 13.15 -21.09 15.24
C HIS A 79 14.56 -20.45 15.35
N TRP A 80 14.88 -19.49 14.50
CA TRP A 80 16.21 -18.83 14.51
C TRP A 80 16.54 -18.11 15.81
N SER A 81 15.51 -17.52 16.43
CA SER A 81 15.56 -16.79 17.68
C SER A 81 14.17 -16.73 18.28
N SER A 82 14.06 -16.27 19.54
CA SER A 82 12.75 -15.98 20.13
C SER A 82 12.00 -14.97 19.26
N PHE A 83 10.75 -15.27 18.93
CA PHE A 83 9.88 -14.38 18.20
C PHE A 83 9.61 -13.12 19.04
N ASN A 84 9.93 -11.97 18.46
CA ASN A 84 9.79 -10.69 19.12
C ASN A 84 9.34 -9.64 18.10
N THR A 85 8.30 -8.91 18.42
CA THR A 85 7.72 -7.85 17.60
C THR A 85 8.20 -6.47 17.98
N ASP A 86 9.14 -6.34 18.94
CA ASP A 86 9.82 -5.09 19.24
C ASP A 86 10.64 -4.58 18.06
N GLY A 87 10.76 -3.29 17.99
CA GLY A 87 11.42 -2.64 16.88
C GLY A 87 10.45 -2.54 15.68
N ALA A 88 10.94 -2.12 14.58
CA ALA A 88 10.17 -2.02 13.34
C ALA A 88 10.33 -3.30 12.52
N PRO A 89 9.39 -3.62 11.65
CA PRO A 89 8.31 -2.79 11.13
C PRO A 89 7.09 -2.72 12.06
N SER A 90 6.10 -1.89 11.66
CA SER A 90 4.81 -1.89 12.35
C SER A 90 4.15 -3.26 12.26
N TRP A 91 3.71 -3.78 13.40
CA TRP A 91 3.01 -5.05 13.49
C TRP A 91 1.71 -5.02 12.69
N LYS A 92 1.51 -6.02 11.86
CA LYS A 92 0.29 -6.24 11.07
C LYS A 92 -0.01 -7.74 11.01
N PRO A 93 -1.09 -8.23 11.65
CA PRO A 93 -1.41 -9.65 11.66
C PRO A 93 -1.57 -10.30 10.28
N LEU A 94 -2.18 -9.59 9.31
CA LEU A 94 -2.36 -10.09 7.95
C LEU A 94 -1.04 -10.48 7.28
N THR A 95 -0.05 -9.59 7.35
CA THR A 95 1.25 -9.83 6.72
C THR A 95 1.99 -10.98 7.37
N PHE A 96 1.92 -11.05 8.69
CA PHE A 96 2.51 -12.13 9.46
C PHE A 96 1.91 -13.50 9.07
N LEU A 97 0.57 -13.60 9.02
CA LEU A 97 -0.11 -14.84 8.61
C LEU A 97 0.29 -15.31 7.21
N LEU A 98 0.50 -14.38 6.27
CA LEU A 98 0.92 -14.73 4.91
C LEU A 98 2.41 -15.10 4.83
N THR A 99 3.26 -14.52 5.68
CA THR A 99 4.70 -14.82 5.66
C THR A 99 5.05 -16.15 6.33
N LEU A 100 4.20 -16.67 7.23
CA LEU A 100 4.41 -17.97 7.87
C LEU A 100 4.59 -19.12 6.87
N PRO A 101 3.63 -19.43 5.96
CA PRO A 101 3.80 -20.50 5.00
C PRO A 101 4.95 -20.23 4.03
N TYR A 102 5.21 -18.96 3.69
CA TYR A 102 6.30 -18.63 2.77
C TYR A 102 7.68 -18.87 3.37
N ALA A 103 7.81 -18.79 4.69
CA ALA A 103 9.06 -19.05 5.40
C ALA A 103 9.59 -20.50 5.19
N LEU A 104 8.69 -21.45 4.88
CA LEU A 104 9.06 -22.83 4.55
C LEU A 104 9.88 -22.96 3.25
N PHE A 105 9.84 -21.95 2.39
CA PHE A 105 10.49 -21.97 1.07
C PHE A 105 11.85 -21.24 1.04
N GLY A 106 12.45 -20.96 2.19
CA GLY A 106 13.78 -20.34 2.28
C GLY A 106 13.87 -19.00 1.55
N HIS A 107 14.87 -18.85 0.68
CA HIS A 107 15.07 -17.59 -0.08
C HIS A 107 13.94 -17.29 -1.07
N THR A 108 13.18 -18.28 -1.52
CA THR A 108 12.01 -18.10 -2.40
C THR A 108 10.88 -17.32 -1.71
N GLN A 109 10.88 -17.23 -0.38
CA GLN A 109 9.95 -16.40 0.39
C GLN A 109 9.90 -14.95 -0.14
N LEU A 110 11.04 -14.37 -0.52
CA LEU A 110 11.15 -13.03 -1.10
C LEU A 110 10.33 -12.90 -2.38
N THR A 111 10.50 -13.85 -3.29
CA THR A 111 9.76 -13.91 -4.56
C THR A 111 8.27 -14.10 -4.33
N LEU A 112 7.90 -15.04 -3.45
CA LEU A 112 6.49 -15.30 -3.12
C LEU A 112 5.80 -14.08 -2.53
N TRP A 113 6.45 -13.39 -1.60
CA TRP A 113 5.90 -12.18 -0.99
C TRP A 113 5.71 -11.05 -2.01
N THR A 114 6.74 -10.75 -2.82
CA THR A 114 6.69 -9.67 -3.80
C THR A 114 5.68 -9.96 -4.91
N ALA A 115 5.63 -11.20 -5.40
CA ALA A 115 4.65 -11.64 -6.38
C ALA A 115 3.21 -11.55 -5.82
N THR A 116 3.00 -11.91 -4.54
CA THR A 116 1.69 -11.81 -3.88
C THR A 116 1.23 -10.36 -3.74
N SER A 117 2.11 -9.44 -3.34
CA SER A 117 1.78 -8.01 -3.29
C SER A 117 1.42 -7.46 -4.66
N SER A 118 2.18 -7.84 -5.70
CA SER A 118 1.91 -7.46 -7.09
C SER A 118 0.59 -8.05 -7.60
N ALA A 119 0.33 -9.33 -7.33
CA ALA A 119 -0.92 -9.98 -7.67
C ALA A 119 -2.12 -9.33 -6.97
N ALA A 120 -1.96 -8.97 -5.69
CA ALA A 120 -3.00 -8.25 -4.95
C ALA A 120 -3.32 -6.90 -5.60
N ALA A 121 -2.31 -6.11 -5.98
CA ALA A 121 -2.54 -4.85 -6.67
C ALA A 121 -3.33 -5.05 -7.98
N LEU A 122 -2.97 -6.04 -8.80
CA LEU A 122 -3.70 -6.36 -10.04
C LEU A 122 -5.13 -6.84 -9.76
N ALA A 123 -5.32 -7.66 -8.72
CA ALA A 123 -6.63 -8.13 -8.29
C ALA A 123 -7.55 -6.98 -7.84
N SER A 124 -7.00 -5.89 -7.26
CA SER A 124 -7.80 -4.72 -6.91
C SER A 124 -8.51 -4.12 -8.13
N GLY A 125 -7.82 -4.05 -9.28
CA GLY A 125 -8.42 -3.64 -10.55
C GLY A 125 -9.54 -4.57 -11.02
N VAL A 126 -9.35 -5.90 -10.87
CA VAL A 126 -10.38 -6.90 -11.23
C VAL A 126 -11.62 -6.73 -10.35
N PHE A 127 -11.46 -6.61 -9.03
CA PHE A 127 -12.60 -6.46 -8.12
C PHE A 127 -13.28 -5.10 -8.28
N ALA A 128 -12.55 -4.02 -8.55
CA ALA A 128 -13.10 -2.72 -8.89
C ALA A 128 -13.96 -2.79 -10.16
N ALA A 129 -13.43 -3.41 -11.22
CA ALA A 129 -14.14 -3.60 -12.49
C ALA A 129 -15.45 -4.39 -12.30
N ARG A 130 -15.40 -5.49 -11.57
CA ARG A 130 -16.58 -6.31 -11.29
C ARG A 130 -17.61 -5.59 -10.43
N SER A 131 -17.17 -4.85 -9.42
CA SER A 131 -18.04 -4.07 -8.54
C SER A 131 -18.76 -2.96 -9.32
N ALA A 132 -18.04 -2.18 -10.12
CA ALA A 132 -18.63 -1.15 -10.98
C ALA A 132 -19.62 -1.76 -12.00
N PHE A 133 -19.22 -2.85 -12.68
CA PHE A 133 -20.09 -3.59 -13.60
C PHE A 133 -21.42 -3.98 -12.94
N ARG A 134 -21.39 -4.51 -11.71
CA ARG A 134 -22.59 -4.92 -10.97
C ARG A 134 -23.44 -3.74 -10.53
N LEU A 135 -22.82 -2.66 -10.06
CA LEU A 135 -23.49 -1.46 -9.60
C LEU A 135 -24.25 -0.72 -10.73
N THR A 136 -23.91 -0.96 -12.01
CA THR A 136 -24.71 -0.43 -13.12
C THR A 136 -26.13 -1.01 -13.16
N GLY A 137 -26.38 -2.17 -12.55
CA GLY A 137 -27.65 -2.91 -12.65
C GLY A 137 -27.88 -3.62 -14.00
N LEU A 138 -26.92 -3.56 -14.93
CA LEU A 138 -27.05 -4.08 -16.30
C LEU A 138 -26.59 -5.53 -16.46
N ALA A 139 -26.15 -6.17 -15.39
CA ALA A 139 -25.59 -7.52 -15.41
C ALA A 139 -26.58 -8.61 -15.92
N SER A 140 -27.89 -8.40 -15.75
CA SER A 140 -28.95 -9.34 -16.17
C SER A 140 -29.35 -9.23 -17.63
N ARG A 141 -28.88 -8.21 -18.37
CA ARG A 141 -29.22 -7.97 -19.77
C ARG A 141 -28.54 -8.95 -20.73
N PRO A 142 -29.04 -9.08 -21.98
CA PRO A 142 -28.37 -9.80 -23.04
C PRO A 142 -26.92 -9.30 -23.24
N LEU A 143 -26.00 -10.18 -23.69
CA LEU A 143 -24.57 -9.90 -23.76
C LEU A 143 -24.25 -8.61 -24.54
N LEU A 144 -24.88 -8.44 -25.70
CA LEU A 144 -24.70 -7.25 -26.56
C LEU A 144 -25.17 -5.94 -25.92
N ALA A 145 -26.12 -6.00 -24.97
CA ALA A 145 -26.65 -4.83 -24.27
C ALA A 145 -25.85 -4.49 -22.99
N ARG A 146 -24.77 -5.24 -22.67
CA ARG A 146 -23.93 -5.03 -21.47
C ARG A 146 -22.73 -4.13 -21.70
N TRP A 147 -22.48 -3.66 -22.94
CA TRP A 147 -21.30 -2.85 -23.23
C TRP A 147 -21.14 -1.61 -22.32
N PRO A 148 -22.20 -0.89 -21.89
CA PRO A 148 -22.03 0.21 -20.96
C PRO A 148 -21.49 -0.24 -19.59
N ALA A 149 -21.92 -1.42 -19.13
CA ALA A 149 -21.41 -2.01 -17.90
C ALA A 149 -19.96 -2.49 -18.03
N LEU A 150 -19.55 -2.97 -19.21
CA LEU A 150 -18.15 -3.32 -19.48
C LEU A 150 -17.26 -2.08 -19.46
N ILE A 151 -17.70 -0.96 -20.06
CA ILE A 151 -16.99 0.33 -20.00
C ILE A 151 -16.89 0.80 -18.55
N ALA A 152 -18.00 0.71 -17.77
CA ALA A 152 -17.99 1.04 -16.35
C ALA A 152 -16.93 0.24 -15.59
N GLY A 153 -16.89 -1.07 -15.84
CA GLY A 153 -15.89 -1.96 -15.24
C GLY A 153 -14.46 -1.60 -15.65
N THR A 154 -14.22 -1.41 -16.94
CA THR A 154 -12.88 -1.02 -17.44
C THR A 154 -12.44 0.31 -16.84
N PHE A 155 -13.32 1.31 -16.80
CA PHE A 155 -13.05 2.61 -16.18
C PHE A 155 -12.63 2.45 -14.71
N ALA A 156 -13.40 1.69 -13.93
CA ALA A 156 -13.12 1.49 -12.51
C ALA A 156 -11.84 0.67 -12.29
N GLY A 157 -11.63 -0.41 -13.05
CA GLY A 157 -10.45 -1.25 -12.91
C GLY A 157 -9.16 -0.51 -13.24
N VAL A 158 -9.12 0.17 -14.39
CA VAL A 158 -7.98 0.99 -14.80
C VAL A 158 -7.79 2.19 -13.86
N GLY A 159 -8.89 2.81 -13.43
CA GLY A 159 -8.87 3.94 -12.50
C GLY A 159 -8.24 3.57 -11.15
N VAL A 160 -8.59 2.42 -10.57
CA VAL A 160 -8.00 1.94 -9.32
C VAL A 160 -6.51 1.61 -9.50
N LEU A 161 -6.13 0.93 -10.58
CA LEU A 161 -4.71 0.69 -10.90
C LEU A 161 -3.93 1.98 -11.16
N GLY A 162 -4.62 3.04 -11.57
CA GLY A 162 -4.07 4.38 -11.78
C GLY A 162 -4.01 5.25 -10.53
N LEU A 163 -4.44 4.81 -9.35
CA LEU A 163 -4.33 5.58 -8.11
C LEU A 163 -2.87 5.99 -7.86
N ARG A 164 -2.66 7.26 -7.47
CA ARG A 164 -1.32 7.74 -7.13
C ARG A 164 -0.82 6.99 -5.90
N GLY A 165 0.43 6.55 -5.96
CA GLY A 165 1.04 5.76 -4.88
C GLY A 165 0.80 4.25 -4.97
N LEU A 166 -0.27 3.75 -5.61
CA LEU A 166 -0.46 2.29 -5.75
C LEU A 166 0.71 1.61 -6.48
N PRO A 167 1.25 2.16 -7.60
CA PRO A 167 2.46 1.63 -8.24
C PRO A 167 3.65 1.52 -7.28
N HIS A 168 3.88 2.58 -6.51
CA HIS A 168 4.95 2.59 -5.51
C HIS A 168 4.76 1.49 -4.46
N GLN A 169 3.56 1.39 -3.85
CA GLN A 169 3.27 0.37 -2.83
C GLN A 169 3.39 -1.06 -3.37
N MET A 170 3.01 -1.27 -4.62
CA MET A 170 3.18 -2.55 -5.32
C MET A 170 4.66 -2.91 -5.51
N LEU A 171 5.49 -1.96 -5.97
CA LEU A 171 6.92 -2.17 -6.25
C LEU A 171 7.73 -2.39 -4.97
N ILE A 172 7.40 -1.72 -3.87
CA ILE A 172 8.05 -1.93 -2.57
C ILE A 172 7.39 -3.02 -1.73
N ALA A 173 6.43 -3.73 -2.30
CA ALA A 173 5.75 -4.90 -1.75
C ALA A 173 5.16 -4.69 -0.35
N THR A 174 4.45 -3.58 -0.12
CA THR A 174 3.75 -3.32 1.14
C THR A 174 2.43 -4.11 1.23
N SER A 175 1.77 -4.06 2.38
CA SER A 175 0.47 -4.67 2.61
C SER A 175 -0.71 -3.87 2.04
N ASP A 176 -0.49 -2.62 1.63
CA ASP A 176 -1.55 -1.70 1.22
C ASP A 176 -2.34 -2.23 0.00
N PRO A 177 -1.69 -2.76 -1.07
CA PRO A 177 -2.43 -3.37 -2.18
C PRO A 177 -3.31 -4.56 -1.75
N MET A 178 -2.90 -5.31 -0.73
CA MET A 178 -3.68 -6.45 -0.22
C MET A 178 -4.96 -5.96 0.47
N VAL A 179 -4.89 -4.90 1.28
CA VAL A 179 -6.05 -4.35 1.98
C VAL A 179 -7.05 -3.74 1.00
N VAL A 180 -6.58 -2.93 0.04
CA VAL A 180 -7.44 -2.40 -1.05
C VAL A 180 -8.16 -3.54 -1.76
N THR A 181 -7.43 -4.59 -2.12
CA THR A 181 -8.00 -5.78 -2.79
C THR A 181 -9.06 -6.47 -1.92
N LEU A 182 -8.78 -6.70 -0.64
CA LEU A 182 -9.71 -7.36 0.28
C LEU A 182 -10.97 -6.53 0.50
N CYS A 183 -10.87 -5.21 0.61
CA CYS A 183 -12.03 -4.32 0.71
C CYS A 183 -12.90 -4.36 -0.56
N LEU A 184 -12.28 -4.31 -1.75
CA LEU A 184 -13.01 -4.42 -3.01
C LEU A 184 -13.57 -5.83 -3.25
N ALA A 185 -12.86 -6.88 -2.83
CA ALA A 185 -13.35 -8.26 -2.85
C ALA A 185 -14.56 -8.45 -1.91
N ALA A 186 -14.54 -7.82 -0.74
CA ALA A 186 -15.68 -7.81 0.17
C ALA A 186 -16.90 -7.13 -0.47
N LEU A 187 -16.68 -5.99 -1.14
CA LEU A 187 -17.73 -5.30 -1.89
C LEU A 187 -18.30 -6.20 -3.02
N ASP A 188 -17.43 -6.78 -3.87
CA ASP A 188 -17.90 -7.69 -4.94
C ASP A 188 -18.65 -8.91 -4.39
N ALA A 189 -18.18 -9.48 -3.28
CA ALA A 189 -18.83 -10.61 -2.61
C ALA A 189 -20.22 -10.21 -2.06
N HIS A 190 -20.34 -9.01 -1.46
CA HIS A 190 -21.63 -8.48 -1.01
C HIS A 190 -22.58 -8.27 -2.16
N LEU A 191 -22.16 -7.59 -3.23
CA LEU A 191 -22.95 -7.39 -4.45
C LEU A 191 -23.29 -8.71 -5.17
N SER A 192 -22.48 -9.75 -4.95
CA SER A 192 -22.72 -11.12 -5.43
C SER A 192 -23.64 -11.95 -4.53
N ARG A 193 -24.23 -11.35 -3.49
CA ARG A 193 -25.08 -12.02 -2.48
C ARG A 193 -24.35 -13.16 -1.74
N ARG A 194 -23.05 -12.98 -1.49
CA ARG A 194 -22.20 -13.91 -0.71
C ARG A 194 -21.74 -13.27 0.60
N PRO A 195 -22.64 -13.00 1.55
CA PRO A 195 -22.33 -12.20 2.73
C PRO A 195 -21.29 -12.84 3.65
N ARG A 196 -21.23 -14.16 3.77
CA ARG A 196 -20.21 -14.85 4.57
C ARG A 196 -18.80 -14.62 4.01
N LEU A 197 -18.66 -14.67 2.67
CA LEU A 197 -17.39 -14.39 2.01
C LEU A 197 -17.02 -12.91 2.16
N ALA A 198 -17.98 -12.00 2.01
CA ALA A 198 -17.74 -10.57 2.23
C ALA A 198 -17.23 -10.29 3.66
N PHE A 199 -17.83 -10.91 4.67
CA PHE A 199 -17.36 -10.79 6.05
C PHE A 199 -15.96 -11.36 6.24
N ALA A 200 -15.66 -12.54 5.68
CA ALA A 200 -14.32 -13.12 5.75
C ALA A 200 -13.25 -12.21 5.12
N MET A 201 -13.56 -11.58 3.97
CA MET A 201 -12.65 -10.60 3.34
C MET A 201 -12.46 -9.36 4.20
N LEU A 202 -13.52 -8.86 4.87
CA LEU A 202 -13.42 -7.74 5.81
C LEU A 202 -12.59 -8.09 7.05
N VAL A 203 -12.71 -9.32 7.58
CA VAL A 203 -11.86 -9.78 8.69
C VAL A 203 -10.38 -9.80 8.28
N LEU A 204 -10.07 -10.35 7.11
CA LEU A 204 -8.70 -10.34 6.59
C LEU A 204 -8.18 -8.91 6.38
N ALA A 205 -9.00 -8.01 5.81
CA ALA A 205 -8.65 -6.60 5.66
C ALA A 205 -8.41 -5.93 7.01
N ALA A 206 -9.25 -6.23 8.03
CA ALA A 206 -9.14 -5.71 9.39
C ALA A 206 -7.87 -6.20 10.11
N LEU A 207 -7.35 -7.37 9.77
CA LEU A 207 -6.04 -7.84 10.22
C LEU A 207 -4.87 -7.09 9.55
N GLY A 208 -5.13 -6.42 8.43
CA GLY A 208 -4.15 -5.59 7.73
C GLY A 208 -4.16 -4.12 8.15
N ARG A 209 -5.33 -3.60 8.57
CA ARG A 209 -5.52 -2.18 8.92
C ARG A 209 -6.62 -1.96 9.96
N PRO A 210 -6.38 -1.11 10.97
CA PRO A 210 -7.36 -0.81 12.01
C PRO A 210 -8.56 -0.01 11.47
N GLU A 211 -8.42 0.79 10.43
CA GLU A 211 -9.51 1.55 9.81
C GLU A 211 -10.67 0.66 9.38
N VAL A 212 -10.38 -0.58 9.00
CA VAL A 212 -11.39 -1.57 8.59
C VAL A 212 -12.24 -2.09 9.75
N TRP A 213 -11.80 -1.94 11.01
CA TRP A 213 -12.51 -2.51 12.17
C TRP A 213 -13.94 -2.02 12.29
N THR A 214 -14.17 -0.72 12.04
CA THR A 214 -15.51 -0.13 12.07
C THR A 214 -16.44 -0.79 11.06
N PHE A 215 -15.95 -1.04 9.85
CA PHE A 215 -16.72 -1.68 8.78
C PHE A 215 -16.93 -3.17 9.03
N ALA A 216 -15.91 -3.86 9.50
CA ALA A 216 -16.00 -5.27 9.89
C ALA A 216 -16.98 -5.47 11.05
N GLY A 217 -16.96 -4.57 12.05
CA GLY A 217 -17.88 -4.58 13.19
C GLY A 217 -19.33 -4.34 12.77
N ALA A 218 -19.58 -3.30 11.95
CA ALA A 218 -20.92 -3.03 11.43
C ALA A 218 -21.46 -4.20 10.60
N TYR A 219 -20.60 -4.77 9.74
CA TYR A 219 -20.95 -5.92 8.93
C TYR A 219 -21.16 -7.20 9.75
N ALA A 220 -20.40 -7.39 10.85
CA ALA A 220 -20.58 -8.46 11.81
C ALA A 220 -21.97 -8.42 12.46
N VAL A 221 -22.38 -7.23 12.94
CA VAL A 221 -23.73 -7.03 13.52
C VAL A 221 -24.83 -7.35 12.50
N TRP A 222 -24.67 -6.90 11.29
CA TRP A 222 -25.62 -7.21 10.21
C TRP A 222 -25.66 -8.71 9.89
N CYS A 223 -24.50 -9.37 9.72
CA CYS A 223 -24.42 -10.81 9.45
C CYS A 223 -25.00 -11.64 10.58
N TRP A 224 -24.76 -11.26 11.84
CA TRP A 224 -25.30 -11.96 13.02
C TRP A 224 -26.81 -12.01 13.03
N ARG A 225 -27.46 -10.90 12.60
CA ARG A 225 -28.92 -10.74 12.60
C ARG A 225 -29.58 -11.28 11.33
N ALA A 226 -28.98 -10.99 10.16
CA ALA A 226 -29.64 -11.19 8.87
C ALA A 226 -29.21 -12.48 8.13
N VAL A 227 -28.06 -13.08 8.47
CA VAL A 227 -27.51 -14.22 7.74
C VAL A 227 -27.53 -15.48 8.58
N ARG A 228 -28.44 -16.41 8.24
CA ARG A 228 -28.54 -17.69 8.95
C ARG A 228 -27.24 -18.49 8.87
N GLY A 229 -26.81 -19.10 9.99
CA GLY A 229 -25.62 -19.95 10.06
C GLY A 229 -24.29 -19.20 9.90
N SER A 230 -24.25 -17.87 10.11
CA SER A 230 -23.01 -17.07 10.11
C SER A 230 -22.43 -16.82 11.51
N ARG A 231 -23.15 -17.17 12.58
CA ARG A 231 -22.80 -16.79 13.96
C ARG A 231 -21.41 -17.26 14.37
N ILE A 232 -21.03 -18.51 14.05
CA ILE A 232 -19.69 -19.06 14.36
C ILE A 232 -18.63 -18.27 13.60
N LEU A 233 -18.83 -18.01 12.30
CA LEU A 233 -17.88 -17.22 11.50
C LEU A 233 -17.76 -15.79 12.04
N VAL A 234 -18.87 -15.18 12.45
CA VAL A 234 -18.87 -13.83 13.02
C VAL A 234 -18.15 -13.81 14.35
N ALA A 235 -18.45 -14.75 15.27
CA ALA A 235 -17.77 -14.85 16.55
C ALA A 235 -16.25 -15.07 16.36
N ALA A 236 -15.86 -16.00 15.49
CA ALA A 236 -14.45 -16.25 15.16
C ALA A 236 -13.75 -15.00 14.60
N GLY A 237 -14.38 -14.28 13.67
CA GLY A 237 -13.79 -13.06 13.09
C GLY A 237 -13.67 -11.92 14.11
N VAL A 238 -14.69 -11.72 14.95
CA VAL A 238 -14.68 -10.69 16.01
C VAL A 238 -13.61 -10.96 17.06
N LEU A 239 -13.32 -12.23 17.37
CA LEU A 239 -12.26 -12.62 18.29
C LEU A 239 -10.87 -12.56 17.63
N LEU A 240 -10.77 -12.97 16.36
CA LEU A 240 -9.49 -13.03 15.64
C LEU A 240 -8.85 -11.66 15.47
N ILE A 241 -9.64 -10.61 15.22
CA ILE A 241 -9.12 -9.26 15.02
C ILE A 241 -8.38 -8.77 16.27
N PRO A 242 -8.99 -8.65 17.45
CA PRO A 242 -8.28 -8.19 18.65
C PRO A 242 -7.18 -9.17 19.09
N ALA A 243 -7.38 -10.48 18.92
CA ALA A 243 -6.35 -11.45 19.23
C ALA A 243 -5.09 -11.21 18.37
N GLY A 244 -5.24 -11.02 17.09
CA GLY A 244 -4.11 -10.75 16.19
C GLY A 244 -3.41 -9.43 16.49
N TRP A 245 -4.15 -8.37 16.78
CA TRP A 245 -3.59 -7.04 16.97
C TRP A 245 -3.00 -6.78 18.35
N PHE A 246 -3.52 -7.43 19.40
CA PHE A 246 -3.16 -7.10 20.78
C PHE A 246 -2.55 -8.28 21.55
N VAL A 247 -3.09 -9.50 21.41
CA VAL A 247 -2.59 -10.64 22.19
C VAL A 247 -1.20 -11.05 21.71
N ILE A 248 -0.97 -11.11 20.41
CA ILE A 248 0.36 -11.46 19.88
C ILE A 248 1.43 -10.45 20.33
N PRO A 249 1.27 -9.12 20.16
CA PRO A 249 2.22 -8.16 20.69
C PRO A 249 2.37 -8.20 22.22
N ALA A 250 1.29 -8.39 22.98
CA ALA A 250 1.36 -8.50 24.44
C ALA A 250 2.27 -9.65 24.90
N LEU A 251 2.33 -10.73 24.13
CA LEU A 251 3.16 -11.89 24.44
C LEU A 251 4.59 -11.81 23.87
N THR A 252 4.82 -10.91 22.88
CA THR A 252 6.05 -10.91 22.08
C THR A 252 6.76 -9.56 22.01
N SER A 253 6.27 -8.54 22.72
CA SER A 253 6.90 -7.22 22.79
C SER A 253 6.71 -6.58 24.15
N HIS A 254 7.36 -5.43 24.36
CA HIS A 254 7.24 -4.62 25.58
C HIS A 254 5.91 -3.86 25.68
N SER A 255 5.12 -3.76 24.60
CA SER A 255 3.86 -3.05 24.54
C SER A 255 2.81 -3.86 23.77
N TRP A 256 1.65 -4.07 24.37
CA TRP A 256 0.50 -4.70 23.70
C TRP A 256 -0.05 -3.85 22.55
N PHE A 257 0.31 -2.55 22.51
CA PHE A 257 -0.13 -1.59 21.49
C PHE A 257 1.04 -1.09 20.64
N ILE A 258 2.07 -1.91 20.44
CA ILE A 258 3.33 -1.56 19.76
C ILE A 258 3.12 -0.87 18.39
N SER A 259 2.10 -1.26 17.62
CA SER A 259 1.81 -0.64 16.32
C SER A 259 1.36 0.82 16.45
N GLY A 260 0.54 1.12 17.46
CA GLY A 260 0.09 2.49 17.73
C GLY A 260 1.23 3.35 18.27
N ASP A 261 2.06 2.79 19.15
CA ASP A 261 3.23 3.48 19.71
C ASP A 261 4.24 3.85 18.60
N LEU A 262 4.52 2.93 17.67
CA LEU A 262 5.38 3.20 16.52
C LEU A 262 4.79 4.23 15.57
N ALA A 263 3.47 4.28 15.43
CA ALA A 263 2.80 5.25 14.57
C ALA A 263 2.96 6.70 15.07
N LEU A 264 3.02 6.93 16.38
CA LEU A 264 3.26 8.26 16.97
C LEU A 264 4.64 8.83 16.63
N GLY A 265 5.63 7.98 16.42
CA GLY A 265 6.99 8.38 16.04
C GLY A 265 7.21 8.58 14.54
N PHE A 266 6.20 8.38 13.72
CA PHE A 266 6.35 8.40 12.26
C PHE A 266 6.47 9.83 11.72
N ARG A 267 7.38 10.04 10.75
CA ARG A 267 7.71 11.38 10.22
C ARG A 267 6.65 11.98 9.29
N ASP A 268 5.73 11.16 8.78
CA ASP A 268 4.70 11.59 7.80
C ASP A 268 3.43 12.14 8.47
N GLN A 269 3.58 12.76 9.63
CA GLN A 269 2.47 13.43 10.31
C GLN A 269 2.04 14.70 9.58
N ILE A 270 0.75 15.03 9.66
CA ILE A 270 0.24 16.29 9.11
C ILE A 270 0.54 17.41 10.12
N TYR A 271 1.26 18.41 9.66
CA TYR A 271 1.48 19.65 10.39
C TYR A 271 0.46 20.71 9.93
N GLY A 272 -0.18 21.42 10.86
CA GLY A 272 -1.24 22.39 10.55
C GLY A 272 -2.64 21.81 10.65
N ASN A 273 -3.56 22.30 9.80
CA ASN A 273 -4.97 21.86 9.83
C ASN A 273 -5.10 20.40 9.35
N LYS A 274 -5.51 19.52 10.28
CA LYS A 274 -5.60 18.06 10.04
C LYS A 274 -6.67 17.72 9.01
N ILE A 275 -7.81 18.40 9.04
CA ILE A 275 -8.93 18.16 8.12
C ILE A 275 -8.49 18.47 6.70
N VAL A 276 -7.93 19.66 6.48
CA VAL A 276 -7.45 20.11 5.16
C VAL A 276 -6.34 19.17 4.67
N GLY A 277 -5.38 18.82 5.54
CA GLY A 277 -4.27 17.96 5.16
C GLY A 277 -4.69 16.52 4.78
N VAL A 278 -5.67 15.93 5.48
CA VAL A 278 -6.22 14.60 5.10
C VAL A 278 -7.00 14.70 3.80
N PHE A 279 -7.81 15.76 3.64
CA PHE A 279 -8.60 15.96 2.43
C PHE A 279 -7.71 16.22 1.21
N ASP A 280 -6.64 16.99 1.35
CA ASP A 280 -5.63 17.18 0.29
C ASP A 280 -4.96 15.87 -0.10
N ARG A 281 -4.54 15.05 0.87
CA ARG A 281 -3.99 13.71 0.63
C ARG A 281 -4.98 12.79 -0.08
N PHE A 282 -6.26 12.85 0.27
CA PHE A 282 -7.32 12.06 -0.35
C PHE A 282 -7.56 12.46 -1.81
N THR A 283 -7.76 13.76 -2.05
CA THR A 283 -8.06 14.27 -3.39
C THR A 283 -6.85 14.16 -4.33
N SER A 284 -5.63 14.23 -3.81
CA SER A 284 -4.41 14.04 -4.61
C SER A 284 -4.19 12.60 -5.13
N LEU A 285 -4.94 11.60 -4.63
CA LEU A 285 -4.85 10.20 -5.11
C LEU A 285 -5.34 10.02 -6.54
N TYR A 286 -6.34 10.79 -6.96
CA TYR A 286 -6.96 10.68 -8.26
C TYR A 286 -7.29 12.06 -8.84
N GLU A 287 -7.27 12.18 -10.16
CA GLU A 287 -7.30 13.44 -10.85
C GLU A 287 -8.69 14.08 -10.87
N LEU A 288 -8.76 15.41 -11.04
CA LEU A 288 -9.99 16.18 -11.02
C LEU A 288 -11.14 15.62 -11.87
N PRO A 289 -10.94 15.15 -13.12
CA PRO A 289 -12.03 14.55 -13.89
C PRO A 289 -12.67 13.33 -13.21
N MET A 290 -11.86 12.52 -12.52
CA MET A 290 -12.37 11.37 -11.76
C MET A 290 -13.10 11.80 -10.48
N GLN A 291 -12.62 12.87 -9.83
CA GLN A 291 -13.28 13.45 -8.65
C GLN A 291 -14.67 13.99 -9.04
N LEU A 292 -14.76 14.70 -10.17
CA LEU A 292 -16.03 15.21 -10.68
C LEU A 292 -17.00 14.09 -11.07
N ALA A 293 -16.49 13.01 -11.68
CA ALA A 293 -17.29 11.83 -11.98
C ALA A 293 -17.79 11.13 -10.69
N ALA A 294 -16.97 11.05 -9.66
CA ALA A 294 -17.36 10.52 -8.35
C ALA A 294 -18.41 11.42 -7.67
N LEU A 295 -18.24 12.75 -7.72
CA LEU A 295 -19.24 13.70 -7.23
C LEU A 295 -20.57 13.54 -7.99
N GLY A 296 -20.53 13.42 -9.32
CA GLY A 296 -21.71 13.13 -10.14
C GLY A 296 -22.39 11.82 -9.74
N ALA A 297 -21.62 10.79 -9.41
CA ALA A 297 -22.15 9.53 -8.88
C ALA A 297 -22.87 9.72 -7.54
N ILE A 298 -22.31 10.53 -6.64
CA ILE A 298 -22.92 10.86 -5.34
C ILE A 298 -24.25 11.62 -5.54
N VAL A 299 -24.24 12.64 -6.40
CA VAL A 299 -25.47 13.37 -6.74
C VAL A 299 -26.54 12.44 -7.31
N LEU A 300 -26.15 11.54 -8.22
CA LEU A 300 -27.04 10.55 -8.80
C LEU A 300 -27.61 9.60 -7.74
N ALA A 301 -26.78 9.18 -6.77
CA ALA A 301 -27.20 8.35 -5.64
C ALA A 301 -28.26 9.03 -4.77
N VAL A 302 -28.07 10.32 -4.49
CA VAL A 302 -29.02 11.13 -3.70
C VAL A 302 -30.34 11.32 -4.46
N VAL A 303 -30.27 11.72 -5.73
CA VAL A 303 -31.47 11.95 -6.57
C VAL A 303 -32.29 10.67 -6.74
N ARG A 304 -31.63 9.53 -6.96
CA ARG A 304 -32.31 8.22 -7.13
C ARG A 304 -32.64 7.54 -5.82
N ARG A 305 -32.17 8.06 -4.69
CA ARG A 305 -32.28 7.45 -3.36
C ARG A 305 -31.79 6.00 -3.33
N ASP A 306 -30.73 5.71 -4.10
CA ASP A 306 -30.13 4.37 -4.15
C ASP A 306 -29.37 4.07 -2.85
N ARG A 307 -29.96 3.21 -2.03
CA ARG A 307 -29.43 2.85 -0.72
C ARG A 307 -28.03 2.26 -0.80
N THR A 308 -27.71 1.48 -1.84
CA THR A 308 -26.41 0.85 -2.01
C THR A 308 -25.32 1.90 -2.30
N TRP A 309 -25.60 2.81 -3.25
CA TRP A 309 -24.67 3.87 -3.60
C TRP A 309 -24.47 4.85 -2.44
N LEU A 310 -25.57 5.20 -1.74
CA LEU A 310 -25.49 6.07 -0.55
C LEU A 310 -24.70 5.41 0.58
N ALA A 311 -24.86 4.11 0.82
CA ALA A 311 -24.09 3.39 1.82
C ALA A 311 -22.59 3.34 1.48
N LEU A 312 -22.24 3.16 0.20
CA LEU A 312 -20.84 3.19 -0.26
C LEU A 312 -20.23 4.60 -0.13
N THR A 313 -20.99 5.64 -0.47
CA THR A 313 -20.58 7.03 -0.26
C THR A 313 -20.34 7.33 1.21
N ALA A 314 -21.29 6.94 2.08
CA ALA A 314 -21.16 7.10 3.52
C ALA A 314 -19.97 6.32 4.08
N ALA A 315 -19.70 5.10 3.58
CA ALA A 315 -18.56 4.32 3.97
C ALA A 315 -17.23 5.01 3.58
N ALA A 316 -17.13 5.55 2.37
CA ALA A 316 -15.95 6.30 1.95
C ALA A 316 -15.74 7.57 2.81
N ALA A 317 -16.80 8.33 3.08
CA ALA A 317 -16.76 9.51 3.95
C ALA A 317 -16.37 9.16 5.39
N LEU A 318 -16.92 8.06 5.95
CA LEU A 318 -16.58 7.58 7.28
C LEU A 318 -15.09 7.18 7.38
N TRP A 319 -14.55 6.54 6.34
CA TRP A 319 -13.12 6.20 6.31
C TRP A 319 -12.25 7.45 6.39
N VAL A 320 -12.54 8.47 5.56
CA VAL A 320 -11.83 9.76 5.60
C VAL A 320 -11.96 10.42 6.98
N ALA A 321 -13.13 10.33 7.62
CA ALA A 321 -13.34 10.84 8.97
C ALA A 321 -12.49 10.09 10.03
N ILE A 322 -12.34 8.77 9.90
CA ILE A 322 -11.46 7.97 10.76
C ILE A 322 -10.00 8.44 10.61
N GLU A 323 -9.53 8.67 9.39
CA GLU A 323 -8.17 9.19 9.15
C GLU A 323 -7.96 10.59 9.72
N ILE A 324 -8.97 11.45 9.66
CA ILE A 324 -8.95 12.76 10.32
C ILE A 324 -8.81 12.58 11.84
N ALA A 325 -9.57 11.67 12.44
CA ALA A 325 -9.47 11.37 13.88
C ALA A 325 -8.07 10.84 14.24
N PHE A 326 -7.50 9.95 13.42
CA PHE A 326 -6.13 9.44 13.60
C PHE A 326 -5.09 10.56 13.49
N ALA A 327 -5.26 11.49 12.54
CA ALA A 327 -4.39 12.65 12.41
C ALA A 327 -4.44 13.57 13.66
N TYR A 328 -5.62 13.74 14.26
CA TYR A 328 -5.76 14.47 15.54
C TYR A 328 -5.11 13.75 16.71
N HIS A 329 -5.15 12.42 16.71
CA HIS A 329 -4.44 11.62 17.71
C HIS A 329 -2.91 11.70 17.58
N GLY A 330 -2.39 12.19 16.46
CA GLY A 330 -0.95 12.27 16.17
C GLY A 330 -0.41 11.09 15.36
N TRP A 331 -1.29 10.25 14.81
CA TRP A 331 -0.90 9.22 13.86
C TRP A 331 -0.75 9.80 12.44
N PRO A 332 0.10 9.20 11.58
CA PRO A 332 0.24 9.66 10.21
C PRO A 332 -0.98 9.25 9.40
N ALA A 333 -1.81 10.18 8.97
CA ALA A 333 -2.83 9.91 7.97
C ALA A 333 -2.19 9.92 6.57
N SER A 334 -1.30 8.95 6.33
CA SER A 334 -0.54 8.87 5.07
C SER A 334 -1.46 8.69 3.87
N GLN A 335 -1.06 9.22 2.71
CA GLN A 335 -1.83 9.10 1.47
C GLN A 335 -2.23 7.65 1.14
N ARG A 336 -1.36 6.68 1.45
CA ARG A 336 -1.61 5.25 1.24
C ARG A 336 -2.80 4.69 2.05
N TYR A 337 -3.18 5.33 3.17
CA TYR A 337 -4.30 4.92 4.02
C TYR A 337 -5.66 5.40 3.50
N LEU A 338 -5.66 6.22 2.46
CA LEU A 338 -6.83 6.76 1.80
C LEU A 338 -7.11 6.11 0.43
N MET A 339 -6.35 5.07 0.06
CA MET A 339 -6.54 4.37 -1.21
C MET A 339 -7.87 3.61 -1.26
N GLU A 340 -8.31 3.04 -0.15
CA GLU A 340 -9.56 2.29 -0.04
C GLU A 340 -10.78 3.16 -0.33
N PRO A 341 -11.01 4.30 0.35
CA PRO A 341 -12.12 5.18 0.02
C PRO A 341 -12.01 5.79 -1.37
N ALA A 342 -10.79 6.08 -1.87
CA ALA A 342 -10.59 6.54 -3.24
C ALA A 342 -10.99 5.47 -4.26
N ALA A 343 -10.66 4.20 -4.02
CA ALA A 343 -11.07 3.09 -4.87
C ALA A 343 -12.60 2.93 -4.91
N VAL A 344 -13.29 3.11 -3.79
CA VAL A 344 -14.76 3.09 -3.74
C VAL A 344 -15.35 4.25 -4.55
N CYS A 345 -14.80 5.46 -4.45
CA CYS A 345 -15.22 6.61 -5.25
C CYS A 345 -15.04 6.36 -6.75
N ILE A 346 -13.93 5.74 -7.16
CA ILE A 346 -13.68 5.38 -8.57
C ILE A 346 -14.66 4.30 -9.05
N VAL A 347 -14.99 3.32 -8.22
CA VAL A 347 -16.02 2.30 -8.54
C VAL A 347 -17.37 2.95 -8.76
N LEU A 348 -17.79 3.88 -7.90
CA LEU A 348 -19.03 4.64 -8.05
C LEU A 348 -19.02 5.51 -9.32
N ALA A 349 -17.92 6.20 -9.59
CA ALA A 349 -17.74 6.99 -10.81
C ALA A 349 -17.87 6.13 -12.07
N GLY A 350 -17.21 4.98 -12.11
CA GLY A 350 -17.33 4.02 -13.21
C GLY A 350 -18.76 3.52 -13.42
N ALA A 351 -19.45 3.18 -12.32
CA ALA A 351 -20.86 2.76 -12.39
C ALA A 351 -21.78 3.87 -12.93
N ALA A 352 -21.54 5.14 -12.54
CA ALA A 352 -22.29 6.29 -13.05
C ALA A 352 -22.05 6.50 -14.55
N VAL A 353 -20.80 6.41 -15.01
CA VAL A 353 -20.46 6.47 -16.44
C VAL A 353 -21.22 5.40 -17.22
N GLY A 354 -21.24 4.16 -16.72
CA GLY A 354 -22.00 3.07 -17.36
C GLY A 354 -23.51 3.33 -17.41
N GLN A 355 -24.08 3.91 -16.35
CA GLN A 355 -25.51 4.26 -16.34
C GLN A 355 -25.82 5.43 -17.29
N LEU A 356 -24.96 6.43 -17.41
CA LEU A 356 -25.09 7.53 -18.37
C LEU A 356 -25.03 7.01 -19.81
N LEU A 357 -24.09 6.12 -20.11
CA LEU A 357 -23.97 5.48 -21.43
C LEU A 357 -25.20 4.62 -21.76
N ASP A 358 -25.74 3.87 -20.80
CA ASP A 358 -26.96 3.08 -20.99
C ASP A 358 -28.19 3.98 -21.25
N PHE A 359 -28.30 5.09 -20.52
CA PHE A 359 -29.36 6.07 -20.75
C PHE A 359 -29.28 6.65 -22.16
N ALA A 360 -28.09 7.03 -22.61
CA ALA A 360 -27.86 7.56 -23.95
C ALA A 360 -28.14 6.51 -25.05
N ALA A 361 -27.68 5.27 -24.86
CA ALA A 361 -27.81 4.19 -25.83
C ALA A 361 -29.26 3.76 -26.07
N ARG A 362 -30.12 3.79 -25.04
CA ARG A 362 -31.55 3.48 -25.20
C ARG A 362 -32.26 4.43 -26.18
N GLY A 363 -31.80 5.69 -26.25
CA GLY A 363 -32.30 6.64 -27.23
C GLY A 363 -31.86 6.35 -28.66
N ALA A 364 -30.58 5.98 -28.82
CA ALA A 364 -30.05 5.62 -30.13
C ALA A 364 -30.78 4.38 -30.74
N ALA A 365 -31.07 3.37 -29.91
CA ALA A 365 -31.82 2.19 -30.34
C ALA A 365 -33.27 2.50 -30.74
N ALA A 366 -33.89 3.49 -30.11
CA ALA A 366 -35.26 3.91 -30.46
C ALA A 366 -35.35 4.61 -31.82
N HIS A 367 -34.24 5.20 -32.31
CA HIS A 367 -34.20 5.80 -33.65
C HIS A 367 -34.00 4.79 -34.78
N LEU A 368 -33.60 3.55 -34.46
CA LEU A 368 -33.47 2.45 -35.43
C LEU A 368 -34.81 1.72 -35.64
N LEU A 369 -35.80 1.96 -34.79
CA LEU A 369 -37.19 1.52 -34.99
C LEU A 369 -37.96 2.62 -35.72
N PRO A 370 -38.87 2.29 -36.68
CA PRO A 370 -39.53 3.31 -37.48
C PRO A 370 -40.18 4.37 -36.59
N ALA A 371 -39.91 5.64 -36.95
CA ALA A 371 -40.30 6.86 -36.22
C ALA A 371 -41.82 7.01 -35.92
N LEU A 372 -42.64 6.07 -36.32
CA LEU A 372 -44.09 6.07 -36.15
C LEU A 372 -44.59 5.65 -34.74
N LEU A 373 -43.70 5.11 -33.88
CA LEU A 373 -44.11 4.52 -32.59
C LEU A 373 -43.64 5.23 -31.33
N THR A 374 -42.75 6.21 -31.41
CA THR A 374 -42.26 6.89 -30.21
C THR A 374 -42.24 8.39 -30.36
N ARG A 375 -43.23 9.07 -29.78
CA ARG A 375 -43.24 10.51 -29.51
C ARG A 375 -42.24 10.82 -28.42
N GLN A 376 -40.92 10.75 -28.73
CA GLN A 376 -39.90 11.22 -27.81
C GLN A 376 -39.93 12.74 -27.76
N SER A 377 -40.07 13.29 -26.56
CA SER A 377 -40.01 14.73 -26.39
C SER A 377 -38.61 15.25 -26.77
N PHE A 378 -38.55 16.42 -27.39
CA PHE A 378 -37.27 17.13 -27.70
C PHE A 378 -36.35 17.19 -26.49
N GLY A 379 -36.93 17.33 -25.29
CA GLY A 379 -36.19 17.35 -24.03
C GLY A 379 -35.43 16.05 -23.72
N GLU A 380 -35.99 14.89 -24.03
CA GLU A 380 -35.29 13.60 -23.85
C GLU A 380 -34.09 13.48 -24.78
N TRP A 381 -34.20 13.93 -26.03
CA TRP A 381 -33.08 13.92 -26.96
C TRP A 381 -31.94 14.83 -26.50
N VAL A 382 -32.25 16.02 -26.01
CA VAL A 382 -31.24 16.96 -25.43
C VAL A 382 -30.53 16.33 -24.22
N LEU A 383 -31.29 15.70 -23.30
CA LEU A 383 -30.68 15.05 -22.13
C LEU A 383 -29.75 13.87 -22.51
N ARG A 384 -30.08 13.10 -23.53
CA ARG A 384 -29.25 11.99 -24.02
C ARG A 384 -28.00 12.46 -24.73
N ALA A 385 -28.13 13.51 -25.58
CA ALA A 385 -26.98 14.16 -26.19
C ALA A 385 -26.06 14.77 -25.12
N GLY A 386 -26.64 15.39 -24.11
CA GLY A 386 -25.90 15.90 -22.95
C GLY A 386 -25.14 14.81 -22.19
N ALA A 387 -25.75 13.65 -21.96
CA ALA A 387 -25.11 12.51 -21.31
C ALA A 387 -23.91 11.97 -22.12
N LEU A 388 -24.06 11.84 -23.44
CA LEU A 388 -22.96 11.43 -24.34
C LEU A 388 -21.84 12.46 -24.34
N SER A 389 -22.20 13.76 -24.44
CA SER A 389 -21.22 14.84 -24.42
C SER A 389 -20.43 14.87 -23.10
N LEU A 390 -21.11 14.66 -21.97
CA LEU A 390 -20.45 14.57 -20.66
C LEU A 390 -19.45 13.41 -20.59
N VAL A 391 -19.83 12.23 -21.08
CA VAL A 391 -18.91 11.08 -21.12
C VAL A 391 -17.76 11.31 -22.10
N ALA A 392 -18.00 11.95 -23.24
CA ALA A 392 -16.96 12.30 -24.20
C ALA A 392 -15.98 13.33 -23.61
N VAL A 393 -16.47 14.38 -22.95
CA VAL A 393 -15.64 15.36 -22.24
C VAL A 393 -14.81 14.69 -21.15
N LEU A 394 -15.39 13.80 -20.37
CA LEU A 394 -14.68 13.02 -19.35
C LEU A 394 -13.58 12.16 -20.00
N ALA A 395 -13.87 11.44 -21.07
CA ALA A 395 -12.89 10.61 -21.78
C ALA A 395 -11.73 11.44 -22.35
N LEU A 396 -12.03 12.59 -22.98
CA LEU A 396 -11.03 13.52 -23.51
C LEU A 396 -10.16 14.12 -22.39
N SER A 397 -10.78 14.51 -21.26
CA SER A 397 -10.06 15.06 -20.12
C SER A 397 -9.16 14.02 -19.43
N LEU A 398 -9.50 12.73 -19.52
CA LEU A 398 -8.68 11.64 -18.97
C LEU A 398 -7.50 11.25 -19.87
N ALA A 399 -7.51 11.57 -21.16
CA ALA A 399 -6.42 11.18 -22.08
C ALA A 399 -5.03 11.73 -21.64
N PRO A 400 -4.86 13.02 -21.27
CA PRO A 400 -3.60 13.52 -20.71
C PRO A 400 -3.26 12.89 -19.36
N VAL A 401 -4.27 12.58 -18.52
CA VAL A 401 -4.09 11.91 -17.23
C VAL A 401 -3.50 10.53 -17.40
N VAL A 402 -4.01 9.72 -18.34
CA VAL A 402 -3.49 8.39 -18.64
C VAL A 402 -2.02 8.48 -19.07
N ARG A 403 -1.68 9.43 -19.96
CA ARG A 403 -0.28 9.65 -20.37
C ARG A 403 0.62 10.02 -19.17
N ALA A 404 0.14 10.88 -18.27
CA ALA A 404 0.87 11.26 -17.07
C ALA A 404 1.06 10.04 -16.14
N ARG A 405 0.05 9.20 -15.98
CA ARG A 405 0.12 7.98 -15.16
C ARG A 405 1.08 6.94 -15.72
N VAL A 406 1.09 6.74 -17.04
CA VAL A 406 2.08 5.86 -17.70
C VAL A 406 3.52 6.37 -17.46
N ARG A 407 3.74 7.69 -17.52
CA ARG A 407 5.06 8.27 -17.20
C ARG A 407 5.43 8.06 -15.74
N LEU A 408 4.48 8.24 -14.82
CA LEU A 408 4.68 7.97 -13.39
C LEU A 408 5.07 6.50 -13.15
N TRP A 409 4.34 5.55 -13.73
CA TRP A 409 4.65 4.13 -13.64
C TRP A 409 6.06 3.80 -14.12
N ARG A 410 6.46 4.36 -15.28
CA ARG A 410 7.84 4.17 -15.81
C ARG A 410 8.89 4.75 -14.85
N GLY A 411 8.63 5.91 -14.27
CA GLY A 411 9.51 6.54 -13.28
C GLY A 411 9.65 5.70 -12.01
N GLU A 412 8.54 5.18 -11.48
CA GLU A 412 8.54 4.31 -10.29
C GLU A 412 9.28 3.00 -10.54
N ILE A 413 9.08 2.36 -11.70
CA ILE A 413 9.80 1.14 -12.08
C ILE A 413 11.31 1.41 -12.21
N HIS A 414 11.69 2.52 -12.84
CA HIS A 414 13.09 2.91 -12.95
C HIS A 414 13.72 3.14 -11.57
N HIS A 415 13.01 3.87 -10.70
CA HIS A 415 13.45 4.09 -9.31
C HIS A 415 13.57 2.79 -8.52
N ALA A 416 12.60 1.88 -8.65
CA ALA A 416 12.63 0.57 -7.99
C ALA A 416 13.86 -0.25 -8.39
N LYS A 417 14.25 -0.24 -9.67
CA LYS A 417 15.47 -0.90 -10.16
C LYS A 417 16.75 -0.32 -9.52
N ILE A 418 16.81 1.00 -9.36
CA ILE A 418 17.96 1.64 -8.70
C ILE A 418 18.04 1.26 -7.22
N VAL A 419 16.90 1.27 -6.52
CA VAL A 419 16.83 0.92 -5.09
C VAL A 419 17.09 -0.58 -4.85
N ALA A 420 16.78 -1.43 -5.82
CA ALA A 420 17.02 -2.87 -5.73
C ALA A 420 18.52 -3.22 -5.68
N VAL A 421 19.39 -2.45 -6.34
CA VAL A 421 20.82 -2.75 -6.43
C VAL A 421 21.50 -2.93 -5.08
N PRO A 422 21.46 -1.97 -4.13
CA PRO A 422 22.09 -2.16 -2.83
C PRO A 422 21.43 -3.29 -2.01
N ILE A 423 20.15 -3.57 -2.22
CA ILE A 423 19.46 -4.69 -1.54
C ILE A 423 20.01 -6.02 -2.02
N ASP A 424 20.15 -6.22 -3.32
CA ASP A 424 20.68 -7.44 -3.91
C ASP A 424 22.16 -7.66 -3.57
N GLN A 425 22.92 -6.58 -3.50
CA GLN A 425 24.34 -6.66 -3.15
C GLN A 425 24.60 -6.93 -1.66
N LEU A 426 23.60 -6.73 -0.78
CA LEU A 426 23.79 -6.94 0.65
C LEU A 426 24.08 -8.40 1.02
N GLU A 427 23.43 -9.35 0.35
CA GLU A 427 23.69 -10.78 0.54
C GLU A 427 25.17 -11.12 0.23
N HIS A 428 25.66 -10.62 -0.89
CA HIS A 428 27.07 -10.79 -1.26
C HIS A 428 28.01 -10.11 -0.27
N ALA A 429 27.69 -8.88 0.18
CA ALA A 429 28.50 -8.16 1.17
C ALA A 429 28.58 -8.94 2.50
N VAL A 430 27.49 -9.55 2.94
CA VAL A 430 27.47 -10.42 4.13
C VAL A 430 28.34 -11.66 3.93
N ALA A 431 28.24 -12.31 2.78
CA ALA A 431 29.06 -13.48 2.46
C ALA A 431 30.56 -13.14 2.44
N PHE A 432 30.93 -12.05 1.78
CA PHE A 432 32.33 -11.56 1.74
C PHE A 432 32.85 -11.16 3.11
N ALA A 433 31.99 -10.62 3.99
CA ALA A 433 32.35 -10.29 5.37
C ALA A 433 32.58 -11.53 6.26
N GLY A 434 32.53 -12.73 5.69
CA GLY A 434 32.72 -13.99 6.40
C GLY A 434 31.43 -14.60 6.97
N GLY A 435 30.29 -14.10 6.53
CA GLY A 435 28.97 -14.64 6.85
C GLY A 435 28.40 -14.19 8.19
N PRO A 436 27.13 -14.55 8.46
CA PRO A 436 26.39 -14.11 9.63
C PRO A 436 27.09 -14.42 10.97
N THR A 437 27.71 -15.58 11.09
CA THR A 437 28.35 -16.05 12.32
C THR A 437 29.55 -15.17 12.69
N LEU A 438 30.43 -14.88 11.73
CA LEU A 438 31.61 -14.05 11.99
C LEU A 438 31.22 -12.60 12.28
N ILE A 439 30.24 -12.06 11.54
CA ILE A 439 29.73 -10.71 11.75
C ILE A 439 29.20 -10.57 13.19
N ARG A 440 28.32 -11.48 13.63
CA ARG A 440 27.77 -11.49 15.01
C ARG A 440 28.84 -11.69 16.07
N TYR A 441 29.86 -12.49 15.78
CA TYR A 441 31.00 -12.66 16.69
C TYR A 441 31.79 -11.37 16.89
N CYS A 442 31.92 -10.54 15.85
CA CYS A 442 32.70 -9.31 15.89
C CYS A 442 31.97 -8.15 16.57
N GLY A 443 30.65 -8.11 16.53
CA GLY A 443 29.86 -7.07 17.19
C GLY A 443 28.40 -7.06 16.74
N GLN A 444 27.64 -6.11 17.27
CA GLN A 444 26.28 -5.88 16.86
C GLN A 444 26.25 -5.33 15.42
N PRO A 445 25.48 -5.91 14.49
CA PRO A 445 25.30 -5.31 13.17
C PRO A 445 24.55 -3.98 13.28
N VAL A 446 25.04 -2.98 12.58
CA VAL A 446 24.48 -1.62 12.56
C VAL A 446 24.41 -1.12 11.13
N THR A 447 23.30 -0.49 10.75
CA THR A 447 23.14 0.12 9.43
C THR A 447 22.31 1.41 9.52
N PHE A 448 21.98 2.00 8.38
CA PHE A 448 21.08 3.15 8.32
C PHE A 448 19.60 2.74 8.38
N VAL A 449 18.76 3.70 8.77
CA VAL A 449 17.30 3.56 8.69
C VAL A 449 16.90 3.18 7.23
N GLY A 450 16.06 2.17 7.10
CA GLY A 450 15.61 1.65 5.80
C GLY A 450 16.29 0.34 5.37
N PHE A 451 17.48 0.01 5.89
CA PHE A 451 18.17 -1.24 5.59
C PHE A 451 18.21 -2.24 6.76
N GLN A 452 17.69 -1.86 7.91
CA GLN A 452 17.73 -2.66 9.14
C GLN A 452 17.10 -4.04 8.95
N SER A 453 15.87 -4.09 8.42
CA SER A 453 15.16 -5.34 8.19
C SER A 453 15.81 -6.19 7.10
N THR A 454 16.36 -5.55 6.06
CA THR A 454 17.08 -6.24 4.99
C THR A 454 18.37 -6.86 5.53
N LEU A 455 19.09 -6.13 6.39
CA LEU A 455 20.30 -6.67 7.04
C LEU A 455 19.95 -7.81 8.02
N ALA A 456 18.87 -7.66 8.78
CA ALA A 456 18.36 -8.73 9.65
C ALA A 456 18.01 -10.01 8.87
N TRP A 457 17.38 -9.86 7.70
CA TRP A 457 17.08 -10.95 6.78
C TRP A 457 18.34 -11.70 6.30
N ASN A 458 19.37 -10.97 5.90
CA ASN A 458 20.63 -11.56 5.40
C ASN A 458 21.52 -12.11 6.52
N LEU A 459 21.28 -11.74 7.77
CA LEU A 459 22.04 -12.20 8.94
C LEU A 459 21.29 -13.26 9.75
N ASP A 460 20.11 -13.68 9.33
CA ASP A 460 19.25 -14.64 10.03
C ASP A 460 19.08 -14.27 11.51
N MET A 461 18.63 -13.03 11.76
CA MET A 461 18.50 -12.51 13.12
C MET A 461 17.27 -11.62 13.29
N ASN A 462 16.87 -11.36 14.55
CA ASN A 462 15.77 -10.47 14.87
C ASN A 462 16.08 -9.03 14.42
N VAL A 463 15.07 -8.33 13.88
CA VAL A 463 15.20 -6.93 13.45
C VAL A 463 15.62 -6.03 14.60
N GLY A 464 15.12 -6.26 15.83
CA GLY A 464 15.48 -5.49 17.02
C GLY A 464 16.96 -5.61 17.42
N ASN A 465 17.65 -6.66 16.96
CA ASN A 465 19.08 -6.86 17.22
C ASN A 465 19.99 -6.13 16.23
N VAL A 466 19.44 -5.53 15.17
CA VAL A 466 20.18 -4.70 14.21
C VAL A 466 20.06 -3.24 14.61
N GLY A 467 21.16 -2.58 14.89
CA GLY A 467 21.21 -1.15 15.18
C GLY A 467 20.89 -0.32 13.93
N TYR A 468 20.16 0.78 14.10
CA TYR A 468 19.80 1.68 12.99
C TYR A 468 20.06 3.16 13.27
N LYS A 469 20.38 3.51 14.50
CA LYS A 469 20.82 4.85 14.90
C LYS A 469 22.35 4.90 14.85
N ALA A 470 22.92 4.79 13.65
CA ALA A 470 24.35 4.61 13.43
C ALA A 470 25.24 5.53 14.28
N GLY A 471 24.94 6.83 14.30
CA GLY A 471 25.69 7.79 15.13
C GLY A 471 25.68 7.43 16.62
N ARG A 472 24.52 7.09 17.18
CA ARG A 472 24.38 6.69 18.58
C ARG A 472 25.15 5.41 18.90
N GLU A 473 25.04 4.40 18.02
CA GLU A 473 25.69 3.11 18.22
C GLU A 473 27.22 3.23 18.13
N ILE A 474 27.73 4.03 17.20
CA ILE A 474 29.16 4.31 17.06
C ILE A 474 29.71 5.04 18.30
N HIS A 475 28.97 6.04 18.81
CA HIS A 475 29.40 6.78 20.01
C HIS A 475 29.31 5.94 21.29
N SER A 476 28.52 4.87 21.31
CA SER A 476 28.41 3.97 22.48
C SER A 476 29.69 3.20 22.80
N ARG A 477 30.66 3.20 21.89
CA ARG A 477 31.94 2.44 21.97
C ARG A 477 31.77 0.94 22.21
N ARG A 478 30.57 0.39 21.95
CA ARG A 478 30.32 -1.05 21.96
C ARG A 478 30.88 -1.68 20.68
N PRO A 479 31.28 -2.96 20.71
CA PRO A 479 31.69 -3.65 19.49
C PRO A 479 30.54 -3.72 18.50
N ILE A 480 30.70 -3.13 17.31
CA ILE A 480 29.71 -3.11 16.24
C ILE A 480 30.34 -3.50 14.91
N VAL A 481 29.54 -4.01 13.99
CA VAL A 481 29.88 -4.15 12.58
C VAL A 481 28.96 -3.23 11.79
N PHE A 482 29.53 -2.17 11.25
CA PHE A 482 28.79 -1.13 10.55
C PHE A 482 28.69 -1.43 9.07
N PHE A 483 27.46 -1.38 8.54
CA PHE A 483 27.11 -1.55 7.14
C PHE A 483 26.60 -0.24 6.56
N ALA A 484 27.27 0.30 5.55
CA ALA A 484 26.86 1.49 4.82
C ALA A 484 26.73 1.21 3.32
N PRO A 485 25.57 1.52 2.68
CA PRO A 485 25.47 1.45 1.23
C PRO A 485 26.37 2.50 0.60
N PHE A 486 27.16 2.09 -0.38
CA PHE A 486 28.15 2.96 -1.02
C PHE A 486 28.34 2.58 -2.49
N ASN A 487 28.17 3.53 -3.42
CA ASN A 487 28.37 3.34 -4.87
C ASN A 487 27.72 2.09 -5.46
N GLY A 488 26.49 1.78 -5.03
CA GLY A 488 25.75 0.57 -5.47
C GLY A 488 26.18 -0.73 -4.78
N GLY A 489 27.19 -0.71 -3.92
CA GLY A 489 27.64 -1.80 -3.09
C GLY A 489 27.56 -1.46 -1.59
N TRP A 490 28.46 -2.06 -0.80
CA TRP A 490 28.47 -1.92 0.65
C TRP A 490 29.87 -1.71 1.21
N LEU A 491 29.97 -0.80 2.15
CA LEU A 491 31.13 -0.64 3.03
C LEU A 491 30.81 -1.38 4.32
N VAL A 492 31.64 -2.33 4.73
CA VAL A 492 31.50 -3.06 5.99
C VAL A 492 32.72 -2.82 6.87
N ARG A 493 32.51 -2.34 8.09
CA ARG A 493 33.58 -2.01 9.03
C ARG A 493 33.27 -2.50 10.43
N PRO A 494 34.14 -3.33 11.03
CA PRO A 494 34.14 -3.62 12.47
C PRO A 494 34.71 -2.44 13.23
N LEU A 495 33.96 -1.89 14.19
CA LEU A 495 34.34 -0.79 15.03
C LEU A 495 34.36 -1.21 16.51
N HIS A 496 35.26 -0.64 17.31
CA HIS A 496 35.38 -0.90 18.75
C HIS A 496 35.54 -2.39 19.12
N THR A 497 36.13 -3.18 18.24
CA THR A 497 36.34 -4.62 18.42
C THR A 497 37.27 -4.88 19.62
N ARG A 498 36.91 -5.83 20.49
CA ARG A 498 37.73 -6.24 21.63
C ARG A 498 39.09 -6.79 21.15
N ARG A 499 40.19 -6.45 21.84
CA ARG A 499 41.55 -6.83 21.46
C ARG A 499 41.70 -8.32 21.11
N ARG A 500 41.13 -9.22 21.91
CA ARG A 500 41.14 -10.70 21.66
C ARG A 500 40.49 -11.14 20.35
N LYS A 501 39.57 -10.34 19.81
CA LYS A 501 38.84 -10.66 18.56
C LYS A 501 39.39 -9.91 17.35
N GLN A 502 40.36 -9.01 17.55
CA GLN A 502 40.78 -8.05 16.53
C GLN A 502 41.31 -8.72 15.25
N LEU A 503 42.10 -9.81 15.41
CA LEU A 503 42.66 -10.54 14.27
C LEU A 503 41.59 -11.19 13.40
N ALA A 504 40.64 -11.90 14.00
CA ALA A 504 39.53 -12.54 13.28
C ALA A 504 38.62 -11.50 12.62
N CYS A 505 38.35 -10.37 13.30
CA CYS A 505 37.44 -9.34 12.82
C CYS A 505 38.05 -8.43 11.74
N ARG A 506 39.35 -8.46 11.51
CA ARG A 506 39.97 -7.81 10.35
C ARG A 506 39.43 -8.35 9.03
N ARG A 507 39.06 -9.64 8.97
CA ARG A 507 38.45 -10.27 7.78
C ARG A 507 37.07 -9.73 7.46
N VAL A 508 36.36 -9.13 8.42
CA VAL A 508 35.03 -8.52 8.23
C VAL A 508 35.12 -7.15 7.57
N SER A 509 36.32 -6.52 7.52
CA SER A 509 36.51 -5.22 6.89
C SER A 509 36.54 -5.35 5.37
N ILE A 510 35.52 -4.90 4.69
CA ILE A 510 35.38 -5.03 3.24
C ILE A 510 34.86 -3.73 2.64
N ASP A 511 35.47 -3.36 1.50
CA ASP A 511 34.93 -2.42 0.53
C ASP A 511 34.33 -3.24 -0.61
N TYR A 512 33.07 -3.64 -0.45
CA TYR A 512 32.37 -4.43 -1.48
C TYR A 512 31.90 -3.50 -2.60
N GLN A 513 32.33 -3.78 -3.81
CA GLN A 513 31.93 -3.07 -5.03
C GLN A 513 31.02 -3.95 -5.88
N VAL A 514 30.13 -3.31 -6.64
CA VAL A 514 29.27 -4.01 -7.59
C VAL A 514 30.13 -4.66 -8.68
N VAL A 515 29.98 -5.97 -8.88
CA VAL A 515 30.63 -6.71 -9.95
C VAL A 515 30.21 -6.12 -11.30
N GLY A 516 31.17 -5.64 -12.10
CA GLY A 516 30.93 -5.05 -13.42
C GLY A 516 31.05 -3.52 -13.49
N GLN A 517 31.28 -2.82 -12.38
CA GLN A 517 31.71 -1.42 -12.44
C GLN A 517 33.24 -1.32 -12.38
N PRO A 518 33.84 -0.32 -13.09
CA PRO A 518 35.29 -0.21 -13.13
C PRO A 518 35.87 -0.10 -11.73
N THR A 519 36.82 -0.97 -11.45
CA THR A 519 37.61 -1.08 -10.24
C THR A 519 38.40 0.22 -10.00
N GLY A 520 37.82 1.17 -9.31
CA GLY A 520 38.50 2.43 -9.01
C GLY A 520 38.05 3.10 -7.71
N ALA A 521 36.97 2.59 -7.10
CA ALA A 521 36.47 3.14 -5.86
C ALA A 521 36.86 2.23 -4.68
N THR A 522 38.13 2.19 -4.37
CA THR A 522 38.64 1.70 -3.08
C THR A 522 38.18 2.64 -1.95
N ALA A 523 38.40 2.29 -0.68
CA ALA A 523 38.22 3.22 0.46
C ALA A 523 38.87 4.59 0.21
N ALA A 524 39.80 4.68 -0.73
CA ALA A 524 40.37 5.91 -1.29
C ALA A 524 39.35 6.78 -2.05
N GLY A 525 38.23 6.23 -2.49
CA GLY A 525 37.13 6.97 -3.16
C GLY A 525 36.09 7.56 -2.22
N LEU A 526 36.17 7.32 -0.93
CA LEU A 526 35.35 8.04 0.05
C LEU A 526 35.80 9.51 0.09
N PRO A 527 34.86 10.48 0.15
CA PRO A 527 35.22 11.85 0.45
C PRO A 527 36.15 11.88 1.67
N PRO A 528 37.24 12.66 1.66
CA PRO A 528 38.26 12.63 2.71
C PRO A 528 37.70 12.74 4.14
N ALA A 529 36.66 13.55 4.32
CA ALA A 529 35.95 13.69 5.59
C ALA A 529 35.28 12.37 6.03
N LEU A 530 34.61 11.64 5.14
CA LEU A 530 33.97 10.38 5.47
C LEU A 530 34.98 9.25 5.70
N ALA A 531 36.03 9.20 4.90
CA ALA A 531 37.12 8.25 5.08
C ALA A 531 37.84 8.47 6.42
N ARG A 532 37.91 9.71 6.87
CA ARG A 532 38.44 10.09 8.18
C ARG A 532 37.48 9.68 9.30
N GLU A 533 36.21 10.03 9.21
CA GLU A 533 35.17 9.66 10.20
C GLU A 533 35.00 8.15 10.34
N VAL A 534 35.07 7.39 9.25
CA VAL A 534 35.04 5.92 9.27
C VAL A 534 36.28 5.33 9.91
N ARG A 535 37.48 5.92 9.68
CA ARG A 535 38.74 5.50 10.31
C ARG A 535 38.79 5.85 11.79
N GLU A 536 38.29 7.01 12.16
CA GLU A 536 38.27 7.52 13.53
C GLU A 536 37.06 6.95 14.33
N GLY A 537 36.15 6.22 13.69
CA GLY A 537 34.97 5.65 14.34
C GLY A 537 33.89 6.68 14.70
N VAL A 538 33.96 7.88 14.12
CA VAL A 538 33.08 9.01 14.39
C VAL A 538 32.30 9.34 13.11
N LEU A 539 31.13 8.72 12.93
CA LEU A 539 30.16 9.18 11.96
C LEU A 539 29.14 10.09 12.65
N GLY A 540 29.14 11.35 12.28
CA GLY A 540 28.17 12.30 12.82
C GLY A 540 26.72 11.92 12.53
N PRO A 541 25.75 12.35 13.37
CA PRO A 541 24.34 11.91 13.31
C PRO A 541 23.57 12.36 12.06
N LEU A 542 24.20 13.11 11.14
CA LEU A 542 23.54 13.76 9.98
C LEU A 542 24.03 13.26 8.62
N TYR A 543 24.92 12.29 8.54
CA TYR A 543 25.45 11.87 7.26
C TYR A 543 24.54 10.82 6.59
N VAL A 544 23.50 11.28 5.95
CA VAL A 544 22.87 10.59 4.82
C VAL A 544 23.62 11.10 3.58
N PRO A 545 24.31 10.24 2.80
CA PRO A 545 24.99 10.70 1.59
C PRO A 545 24.01 11.47 0.70
N ARG A 546 24.20 12.78 0.55
CA ARG A 546 23.39 13.65 -0.31
C ARG A 546 23.36 13.19 -1.79
N ARG A 547 24.19 12.21 -2.15
CA ARG A 547 24.39 11.70 -3.50
C ARG A 547 23.54 10.48 -3.90
N LEU A 548 22.61 10.04 -3.08
CA LEU A 548 21.54 9.13 -3.55
C LEU A 548 20.41 9.87 -4.30
N ARG A 549 20.50 11.20 -4.44
CA ARG A 549 19.69 11.90 -5.44
C ARG A 549 20.38 11.72 -6.79
N PRO A 550 19.69 11.18 -7.82
CA PRO A 550 20.24 11.20 -9.18
C PRO A 550 20.62 12.65 -9.49
N GLY A 551 21.91 12.87 -9.75
CA GLY A 551 22.44 14.19 -10.03
C GLY A 551 21.65 14.78 -11.20
N ARG A 552 21.12 15.99 -11.04
CA ARG A 552 20.78 16.81 -12.18
C ARG A 552 22.06 16.88 -13.03
N PRO A 553 21.98 16.66 -14.35
CA PRO A 553 23.14 16.83 -15.20
C PRO A 553 23.69 18.24 -14.95
N HIS A 554 24.94 18.31 -14.52
CA HIS A 554 25.64 19.58 -14.45
C HIS A 554 25.69 20.15 -15.86
N HIS A 555 24.91 21.19 -16.12
CA HIS A 555 25.17 22.06 -17.24
C HIS A 555 26.58 22.63 -17.02
N VAL A 556 27.52 22.13 -17.82
CA VAL A 556 28.83 22.71 -17.97
C VAL A 556 28.61 24.11 -18.57
N ILE A 557 28.61 25.13 -17.71
CA ILE A 557 28.67 26.50 -18.15
C ILE A 557 30.10 26.70 -18.63
N THR A 558 30.29 26.53 -19.94
CA THR A 558 31.48 27.00 -20.65
C THR A 558 31.48 28.51 -20.60
N HIS A 559 32.27 29.06 -19.68
CA HIS A 559 32.62 30.48 -19.72
C HIS A 559 33.36 30.81 -21.01
N ARG A 560 32.60 31.21 -22.01
CA ARG A 560 33.14 31.89 -23.21
C ARG A 560 33.56 33.31 -22.76
N ARG A 561 34.86 33.52 -22.57
CA ARG A 561 35.45 34.84 -22.44
C ARG A 561 35.13 35.66 -23.68
N HIS A 562 34.17 36.54 -23.61
CA HIS A 562 34.07 37.66 -24.55
C HIS A 562 34.82 38.85 -23.96
N ARG A 563 35.99 39.14 -24.57
CA ARG A 563 36.56 40.47 -24.59
C ARG A 563 35.64 41.38 -25.41
N SER A 564 35.14 42.45 -24.85
CA SER A 564 34.74 43.63 -25.60
C SER A 564 34.99 44.87 -24.77
N SER A 565 35.72 45.73 -25.43
CA SER A 565 36.21 47.05 -25.08
C SER A 565 35.11 48.10 -24.86
N HIS A 566 35.43 49.01 -23.98
CA HIS A 566 35.12 50.44 -23.91
C HIS A 566 33.76 50.96 -24.46
N ALA A 567 32.98 51.58 -23.58
CA ALA A 567 32.55 52.98 -23.80
C ALA A 567 32.08 53.60 -22.47
N ARG A 568 32.65 54.77 -22.19
CA ARG A 568 32.28 55.73 -21.12
C ARG A 568 30.90 56.30 -21.39
N SER A 569 30.10 56.48 -20.37
CA SER A 569 29.22 57.65 -20.28
C SER A 569 28.92 57.98 -18.81
N ARG A 570 29.26 59.25 -18.48
CA ARG A 570 28.98 59.96 -17.24
C ARG A 570 27.52 60.40 -17.23
N HIS A 571 26.88 60.47 -16.06
CA HIS A 571 26.07 61.57 -15.50
C HIS A 571 25.62 61.12 -14.13
N HIS A 572 26.06 61.74 -13.05
CA HIS A 572 25.51 62.90 -12.28
C HIS A 572 23.99 62.70 -11.96
N VAL A 573 23.50 62.74 -10.72
CA VAL A 573 23.54 63.82 -9.71
C VAL A 573 22.71 63.41 -8.47
N LYS A 574 23.17 63.84 -7.26
CA LYS A 574 22.42 64.18 -6.01
C LYS A 574 21.44 63.17 -5.40
N GLY A 575 21.50 62.74 -4.17
CA GLY A 575 21.84 63.48 -2.93
C GLY A 575 20.58 63.68 -2.11
N HIS A 576 20.46 63.03 -0.96
CA HIS A 576 20.02 63.69 0.27
C HIS A 576 20.21 62.75 1.49
N ARG A 577 20.85 63.34 2.47
CA ARG A 577 21.08 62.91 3.86
C ARG A 577 19.80 63.00 4.68
N HIS A 578 19.68 62.15 5.71
CA HIS A 578 19.40 62.43 7.12
C HIS A 578 19.45 61.11 7.84
N ALA A 579 20.34 60.77 8.69
CA ALA A 579 20.83 61.22 9.99
C ALA A 579 19.74 61.20 11.09
N ALA A 580 19.99 60.39 12.06
CA ALA A 580 19.94 60.50 13.53
C ALA A 580 19.41 59.18 14.14
N ALA A 581 20.24 58.44 14.84
CA ALA A 581 20.77 58.57 16.20
C ALA A 581 19.67 58.32 17.27
N SER A 582 19.79 57.28 18.04
CA SER A 582 20.24 57.21 19.43
C SER A 582 19.40 56.26 20.30
N ARG A 583 20.11 55.46 21.00
CA ARG A 583 20.23 55.21 22.46
C ARG A 583 19.48 54.04 23.07
N HIS A 584 20.31 53.12 23.55
CA HIS A 584 20.08 52.29 24.76
C HIS A 584 19.79 53.13 26.01
N PRO A 585 19.13 52.60 27.08
CA PRO A 585 19.91 51.89 28.06
C PRO A 585 19.24 50.70 28.80
N ASN A 586 20.13 49.79 29.25
CA ASN A 586 20.20 49.00 30.48
C ASN A 586 19.13 49.22 31.60
N ARG A 587 18.69 48.06 32.19
CA ARG A 587 18.64 47.78 33.66
C ARG A 587 18.18 46.34 33.87
N ARG A 588 19.03 45.48 34.35
CA ARG A 588 19.27 44.88 35.69
C ARG A 588 18.00 44.68 36.53
N GLY A 589 17.85 43.44 37.02
CA GLY A 589 17.10 43.06 38.20
C GLY A 589 16.85 41.56 38.34
N HIS A 590 17.73 40.87 39.08
CA HIS A 590 17.46 39.63 39.83
C HIS A 590 16.85 40.02 41.20
N PRO A 591 16.49 39.06 42.13
CA PRO A 591 16.03 37.66 42.10
C PRO A 591 14.87 37.41 43.09
N HIS A 592 14.34 36.16 43.19
CA HIS A 592 13.86 35.44 44.41
C HIS A 592 13.22 34.10 43.93
N ALA A 593 13.70 32.93 44.29
CA ALA A 593 13.72 32.16 45.53
C ALA A 593 12.33 31.76 46.11
N GLY A 594 12.12 30.49 46.27
CA GLY A 594 11.06 29.86 47.09
C GLY A 594 10.58 28.55 46.47
N HIS A 595 11.15 27.46 46.80
CA HIS A 595 10.93 26.51 47.92
C HIS A 595 9.71 25.62 47.82
N GLN A 596 9.99 24.30 47.91
CA GLN A 596 9.25 23.22 48.58
C GLN A 596 8.07 22.62 47.79
N SER A 597 7.79 21.32 47.74
CA SER A 597 8.22 20.18 48.59
C SER A 597 7.79 18.86 47.93
N ARG A 598 8.59 17.83 48.07
CA ARG A 598 8.17 16.41 47.93
C ARG A 598 7.20 16.06 49.10
N PRO A 599 6.38 15.02 48.92
CA PRO A 599 6.62 13.89 49.80
C PRO A 599 6.66 12.53 49.08
N ALA A 600 7.50 11.69 49.62
CA ALA A 600 7.58 10.26 49.45
C ALA A 600 6.41 9.57 50.15
N HIS A 601 5.91 8.46 49.63
CA HIS A 601 5.31 7.40 50.43
C HIS A 601 5.73 6.02 49.95
N ARG A 602 6.21 5.28 50.91
CA ARG A 602 6.61 3.87 50.93
C ARG A 602 5.40 2.94 50.99
N GLY A 603 5.62 1.72 50.47
CA GLY A 603 5.24 0.45 51.11
C GLY A 603 3.81 0.01 50.79
N ALA A 604 3.48 -1.22 50.54
CA ALA A 604 3.98 -2.53 50.91
C ALA A 604 3.20 -3.60 50.13
N LYS A 605 3.87 -4.70 49.86
CA LYS A 605 3.48 -6.11 49.82
C LYS A 605 1.97 -6.46 49.99
N THR A 606 1.40 -7.16 49.01
CA THR A 606 1.16 -8.62 49.06
C THR A 606 1.01 -9.14 47.63
#